data_d77591f94274d78f228d31eb1d2ed774
#
_entry.id   d77591f94274d78f228d31eb1d2ed774
#
_cell.length_a   1.000
_cell.length_b   1.000
_cell.length_c   1.000
_cell.angle_alpha   90.00
_cell.angle_beta   90.00
_cell.angle_gamma   90.00
#
_symmetry.space_group_name_H-M   'P 1'
#
loop_
_entity.id
_entity.type
_entity.pdbx_description
1 polymer ?
#
loop_
_entity_poly.entity_id
_entity_poly.type
_entity_poly.pdbx_seq_one_letter_code
_entity_poly.pdbx_strand_id
1 'polypeptide(L)'
;MQDPELPNTTTAPSLSAQERILELEAEIASLKQALDHRPPEDSNSENHPRQIRYHEQPFSNARLSGLTRDRDRIGSTSDFEELPKPTTNISQLESDFIRWGYCLVENAITKTQIQAQIDRMLDQAEAERKAGVAHMSHRGRAQLSFNMLPKGKVFRELIALEDNAAHRANLVENLLEKILGKGFYLGTAHGSIVHQGGGRQELHQDQGFVPLPHPPYPLYCLIIWCYTDFSLEEGGTYVVPGSHIDADGNNKVRPGVAFEKMAENQLLALTAPAGTCVLTDSRLLHSGGKRTAMGTRLASRILYSRGMMRQQENQYLSVPREIVENVSPKLKRLMGFSSYYGLGMVDGNSIDPDQPKIHVGELSMDRPEEFLQDFDWKYTRDAKMLSELDWESFAEYKGDK
;
A
#
# COMPACT_ATOMS: atom_id res chain seq x y z
N MET A 1 42.01 44.99 24.59
CA MET A 1 41.01 43.90 24.57
C MET A 1 41.37 43.04 23.38
N GLN A 2 41.91 41.86 23.67
CA GLN A 2 42.42 40.91 22.69
C GLN A 2 41.28 40.03 22.23
N ASP A 3 41.15 39.84 20.91
CA ASP A 3 40.24 38.87 20.30
C ASP A 3 40.73 37.43 20.56
N PRO A 4 39.84 36.45 20.80
CA PRO A 4 40.23 35.05 20.95
C PRO A 4 40.42 34.38 19.58
N GLU A 5 41.56 33.72 19.41
CA GLU A 5 41.91 32.89 18.26
C GLU A 5 40.98 31.68 18.13
N LEU A 6 40.50 31.45 16.90
CA LEU A 6 39.77 30.22 16.50
C LEU A 6 40.75 29.04 16.34
N PRO A 7 40.37 27.82 16.73
CA PRO A 7 41.25 26.67 16.59
C PRO A 7 41.38 26.21 15.13
N ASN A 8 42.62 25.95 14.74
CA ASN A 8 43.05 25.40 13.46
C ASN A 8 42.46 24.04 13.21
N THR A 9 41.55 23.92 12.23
CA THR A 9 41.11 22.63 11.70
C THR A 9 42.16 22.09 10.72
N THR A 10 42.92 21.10 11.16
CA THR A 10 43.81 20.32 10.29
C THR A 10 42.95 19.53 9.29
N THR A 11 42.88 20.02 8.06
CA THR A 11 42.35 19.25 6.91
C THR A 11 43.33 18.13 6.60
N ALA A 12 42.80 16.90 6.55
CA ALA A 12 43.54 15.74 6.03
C ALA A 12 44.02 16.03 4.58
N PRO A 13 45.23 15.60 4.20
CA PRO A 13 45.74 15.85 2.87
C PRO A 13 44.84 15.21 1.81
N SER A 14 44.38 16.00 0.85
CA SER A 14 43.66 15.49 -0.32
C SER A 14 44.63 14.69 -1.21
N LEU A 15 44.25 13.45 -1.53
CA LEU A 15 44.95 12.61 -2.47
C LEU A 15 45.16 13.37 -3.80
N SER A 16 46.30 13.22 -4.43
CA SER A 16 46.56 13.77 -5.74
C SER A 16 45.62 13.11 -6.78
N ALA A 17 45.37 13.80 -7.88
CA ALA A 17 44.54 13.26 -8.94
C ALA A 17 45.01 11.87 -9.45
N GLN A 18 46.33 11.64 -9.43
CA GLN A 18 46.92 10.35 -9.81
C GLN A 18 46.65 9.24 -8.81
N GLU A 19 46.75 9.54 -7.49
CA GLU A 19 46.39 8.54 -6.45
C GLU A 19 44.92 8.16 -6.50
N ARG A 20 44.03 9.11 -6.79
CA ARG A 20 42.60 8.85 -6.93
C ARG A 20 42.27 8.00 -8.18
N ILE A 21 43.00 8.20 -9.27
CA ILE A 21 42.85 7.36 -10.47
C ILE A 21 43.27 5.92 -10.17
N LEU A 22 44.38 5.71 -9.47
CA LEU A 22 44.84 4.37 -9.11
C LEU A 22 43.88 3.64 -8.16
N GLU A 23 43.27 4.36 -7.20
CA GLU A 23 42.21 3.78 -6.34
C GLU A 23 40.98 3.33 -7.17
N LEU A 24 40.52 4.16 -8.10
CA LEU A 24 39.36 3.83 -8.94
C LEU A 24 39.67 2.67 -9.92
N GLU A 25 40.87 2.58 -10.45
CA GLU A 25 41.30 1.46 -11.28
C GLU A 25 41.35 0.14 -10.50
N ALA A 26 41.81 0.17 -9.24
CA ALA A 26 41.81 -0.99 -8.37
C ALA A 26 40.35 -1.44 -7.99
N GLU A 27 39.46 -0.50 -7.76
CA GLU A 27 38.04 -0.78 -7.49
C GLU A 27 37.35 -1.40 -8.71
N ILE A 28 37.62 -0.87 -9.91
CA ILE A 28 37.11 -1.42 -11.18
C ILE A 28 37.65 -2.84 -11.42
N ALA A 29 38.92 -3.09 -11.12
CA ALA A 29 39.50 -4.43 -11.25
C ALA A 29 38.84 -5.44 -10.29
N SER A 30 38.60 -5.05 -9.06
CA SER A 30 37.88 -5.86 -8.07
C SER A 30 36.43 -6.17 -8.49
N LEU A 31 35.72 -5.19 -9.01
CA LEU A 31 34.35 -5.38 -9.52
C LEU A 31 34.30 -6.28 -10.75
N LYS A 32 35.28 -6.19 -11.65
CA LYS A 32 35.39 -7.11 -12.80
C LYS A 32 35.63 -8.54 -12.38
N GLN A 33 36.52 -8.76 -11.39
CA GLN A 33 36.79 -10.09 -10.84
C GLN A 33 35.56 -10.71 -10.14
N ALA A 34 34.75 -9.89 -9.47
CA ALA A 34 33.48 -10.32 -8.86
C ALA A 34 32.42 -10.69 -9.91
N LEU A 35 32.44 -10.06 -11.09
CA LEU A 35 31.56 -10.37 -12.22
C LEU A 35 31.93 -11.68 -12.90
N ASP A 36 33.23 -11.99 -13.03
CA ASP A 36 33.73 -13.23 -13.66
C ASP A 36 33.50 -14.50 -12.82
N HIS A 37 33.20 -14.35 -11.54
CA HIS A 37 32.91 -15.46 -10.62
C HIS A 37 31.42 -15.75 -10.45
N ARG A 38 30.54 -15.22 -11.31
CA ARG A 38 29.13 -15.66 -11.35
C ARG A 38 29.02 -17.07 -11.92
N PRO A 39 28.31 -17.99 -11.26
CA PRO A 39 28.02 -19.28 -11.88
C PRO A 39 27.21 -19.08 -13.16
N PRO A 40 27.40 -19.92 -14.19
CA PRO A 40 26.68 -19.78 -15.44
C PRO A 40 25.16 -19.84 -15.21
N GLU A 41 24.43 -18.90 -15.80
CA GLU A 41 22.95 -18.93 -15.82
C GLU A 41 22.53 -20.18 -16.60
N ASP A 42 21.68 -21.02 -15.98
CA ASP A 42 21.06 -22.17 -16.62
C ASP A 42 20.29 -21.72 -17.88
N SER A 43 20.81 -22.13 -19.04
CA SER A 43 20.30 -21.78 -20.37
C SER A 43 19.11 -22.64 -20.83
N ASN A 44 18.19 -23.02 -19.94
CA ASN A 44 17.00 -23.78 -20.28
C ASN A 44 15.73 -23.15 -19.69
N SER A 45 15.33 -21.99 -20.23
CA SER A 45 13.92 -21.52 -20.15
C SER A 45 13.62 -20.63 -21.35
N GLU A 46 13.42 -21.23 -22.50
CA GLU A 46 12.72 -20.58 -23.61
C GLU A 46 11.25 -20.42 -23.23
N ASN A 47 10.73 -19.18 -23.36
CA ASN A 47 9.31 -18.80 -23.36
C ASN A 47 8.60 -18.56 -22.01
N HIS A 48 9.24 -17.81 -21.08
CA HIS A 48 8.45 -17.00 -20.16
C HIS A 48 8.69 -15.51 -20.39
N PRO A 49 7.63 -14.66 -20.43
CA PRO A 49 7.82 -13.21 -20.43
C PRO A 49 8.69 -12.85 -19.23
N ARG A 50 9.78 -12.12 -19.47
CA ARG A 50 10.75 -11.75 -18.44
C ARG A 50 10.01 -11.12 -17.27
N GLN A 51 9.92 -11.84 -16.15
CA GLN A 51 9.60 -11.20 -14.89
C GLN A 51 10.61 -10.08 -14.69
N ILE A 52 10.13 -8.84 -14.58
CA ILE A 52 10.95 -7.71 -14.18
C ILE A 52 11.42 -8.06 -12.76
N ARG A 53 12.66 -8.50 -12.63
CA ARG A 53 13.29 -8.61 -11.31
C ARG A 53 13.34 -7.20 -10.76
N TYR A 54 12.50 -6.92 -9.79
CA TYR A 54 12.65 -5.72 -8.97
C TYR A 54 14.08 -5.77 -8.43
N HIS A 55 14.88 -4.75 -8.74
CA HIS A 55 16.18 -4.57 -8.10
C HIS A 55 15.95 -4.71 -6.60
N GLU A 56 16.69 -5.58 -5.97
CA GLU A 56 16.65 -5.79 -4.53
C GLU A 56 16.74 -4.42 -3.86
N GLN A 57 15.63 -3.96 -3.32
CA GLN A 57 15.61 -2.74 -2.53
C GLN A 57 16.46 -3.02 -1.30
N PRO A 58 17.40 -2.14 -0.92
CA PRO A 58 18.32 -2.40 0.19
C PRO A 58 17.63 -2.58 1.56
N PHE A 59 16.29 -2.54 1.59
CA PHE A 59 15.47 -2.62 2.80
C PHE A 59 14.57 -3.87 2.88
N SER A 60 14.60 -4.78 1.90
CA SER A 60 13.61 -5.88 1.82
C SER A 60 14.05 -7.22 2.39
N ASN A 61 15.27 -7.40 2.89
CA ASN A 61 15.81 -8.73 3.20
C ASN A 61 16.35 -8.92 4.62
N ALA A 62 15.59 -8.60 5.66
CA ALA A 62 15.73 -9.32 6.91
C ALA A 62 14.97 -10.65 6.78
N ARG A 63 15.61 -11.69 6.30
CA ARG A 63 15.03 -13.04 6.23
C ARG A 63 14.72 -13.55 7.64
N LEU A 64 13.45 -13.61 7.97
CA LEU A 64 12.89 -14.14 9.20
C LEU A 64 12.92 -15.67 9.25
N SER A 65 14.09 -16.29 9.15
CA SER A 65 14.19 -17.75 9.23
C SER A 65 13.98 -18.33 10.65
N GLY A 66 13.89 -17.49 11.68
CA GLY A 66 13.81 -17.89 13.09
C GLY A 66 12.40 -17.96 13.69
N LEU A 67 11.48 -17.06 13.30
CA LEU A 67 10.14 -16.94 13.90
C LEU A 67 9.12 -18.00 13.43
N THR A 68 9.50 -18.86 12.50
CA THR A 68 8.57 -19.82 11.88
C THR A 68 8.46 -21.17 12.60
N ARG A 69 9.21 -21.41 13.68
CA ARG A 69 9.31 -22.75 14.28
C ARG A 69 8.35 -23.03 15.43
N ASP A 70 7.87 -22.02 16.13
CA ASP A 70 6.99 -22.22 17.29
C ASP A 70 5.54 -21.82 16.98
N ARG A 71 4.70 -22.79 16.58
CA ARG A 71 3.25 -22.66 16.51
C ARG A 71 2.63 -22.26 17.86
N ASP A 72 3.29 -22.58 18.94
CA ASP A 72 2.80 -22.42 20.32
C ASP A 72 2.91 -20.98 20.85
N ARG A 73 3.44 -20.04 20.02
CA ARG A 73 3.64 -18.63 20.41
C ARG A 73 2.73 -17.64 19.71
N ILE A 74 1.92 -18.05 18.74
CA ILE A 74 0.98 -17.14 18.06
C ILE A 74 -0.38 -17.30 18.73
N GLY A 75 -0.78 -16.31 19.52
CA GLY A 75 -2.13 -16.17 20.08
C GLY A 75 -3.12 -15.59 19.08
N SER A 76 -4.35 -15.43 19.53
CA SER A 76 -5.41 -14.74 18.76
C SER A 76 -5.68 -13.37 19.35
N THR A 77 -6.03 -12.38 18.50
CA THR A 77 -6.48 -11.07 19.00
C THR A 77 -7.78 -11.16 19.79
N SER A 78 -8.57 -12.23 19.61
CA SER A 78 -9.78 -12.48 20.39
C SER A 78 -9.51 -12.81 21.87
N ASP A 79 -8.30 -13.27 22.22
CA ASP A 79 -7.93 -13.69 23.56
C ASP A 79 -7.68 -12.51 24.50
N PHE A 80 -7.63 -11.28 23.98
CA PHE A 80 -7.32 -10.06 24.71
C PHE A 80 -8.51 -9.09 24.64
N GLU A 81 -9.07 -8.72 25.78
CA GLU A 81 -10.25 -7.82 25.83
C GLU A 81 -9.92 -6.40 25.37
N GLU A 82 -8.72 -5.92 25.65
CA GLU A 82 -8.27 -4.58 25.33
C GLU A 82 -7.97 -4.34 23.83
N LEU A 83 -7.83 -5.40 23.04
CA LEU A 83 -7.56 -5.30 21.60
C LEU A 83 -8.84 -5.01 20.81
N PRO A 84 -8.71 -4.37 19.63
CA PRO A 84 -9.84 -4.00 18.79
C PRO A 84 -10.80 -5.16 18.52
N LYS A 85 -12.09 -4.90 18.67
CA LYS A 85 -13.20 -5.81 18.33
C LYS A 85 -14.04 -5.19 17.22
N PRO A 86 -14.75 -6.01 16.43
CA PRO A 86 -15.69 -5.48 15.44
C PRO A 86 -16.73 -4.57 16.08
N THR A 87 -16.86 -3.35 15.56
CA THR A 87 -17.80 -2.35 16.04
C THR A 87 -18.21 -1.39 14.92
N THR A 88 -19.28 -0.63 15.15
CA THR A 88 -19.72 0.48 14.29
C THR A 88 -19.59 1.83 14.98
N ASN A 89 -19.11 1.85 16.23
CA ASN A 89 -18.88 3.09 16.97
C ASN A 89 -17.63 3.79 16.42
N ILE A 90 -17.82 4.93 15.77
CA ILE A 90 -16.75 5.65 15.09
C ILE A 90 -15.65 6.09 16.06
N SER A 91 -15.99 6.58 17.24
CA SER A 91 -14.99 7.01 18.24
C SER A 91 -14.15 5.84 18.74
N GLN A 92 -14.74 4.65 18.88
CA GLN A 92 -14.00 3.45 19.23
C GLN A 92 -13.08 3.01 18.09
N LEU A 93 -13.58 3.03 16.84
CA LEU A 93 -12.78 2.70 15.66
C LEU A 93 -11.55 3.62 15.50
N GLU A 94 -11.74 4.92 15.74
CA GLU A 94 -10.64 5.89 15.72
C GLU A 94 -9.63 5.64 16.84
N SER A 95 -10.12 5.45 18.07
CA SER A 95 -9.28 5.14 19.23
C SER A 95 -8.47 3.85 19.03
N ASP A 96 -9.12 2.80 18.51
CA ASP A 96 -8.49 1.52 18.22
C ASP A 96 -7.39 1.67 17.16
N PHE A 97 -7.68 2.39 16.07
CA PHE A 97 -6.73 2.64 14.99
C PHE A 97 -5.49 3.40 15.51
N ILE A 98 -5.69 4.47 16.27
CA ILE A 98 -4.62 5.27 16.86
C ILE A 98 -3.77 4.44 17.84
N ARG A 99 -4.42 3.70 18.74
CA ARG A 99 -3.75 2.98 19.81
C ARG A 99 -3.04 1.71 19.31
N TRP A 100 -3.71 0.95 18.46
CA TRP A 100 -3.28 -0.41 18.08
C TRP A 100 -2.75 -0.52 16.66
N GLY A 101 -2.99 0.50 15.81
CA GLY A 101 -2.62 0.51 14.40
C GLY A 101 -3.60 -0.23 13.50
N TYR A 102 -4.77 -0.63 14.02
CA TYR A 102 -5.84 -1.22 13.23
C TYR A 102 -7.19 -1.09 13.94
N CYS A 103 -8.27 -1.14 13.17
CA CYS A 103 -9.64 -1.22 13.69
C CYS A 103 -10.51 -2.13 12.79
N LEU A 104 -11.66 -2.56 13.30
CA LEU A 104 -12.56 -3.52 12.65
C LEU A 104 -13.97 -2.95 12.53
N VAL A 105 -14.40 -2.62 11.32
CA VAL A 105 -15.77 -2.18 11.02
C VAL A 105 -16.65 -3.41 10.91
N GLU A 106 -17.59 -3.56 11.85
CA GLU A 106 -18.52 -4.67 11.95
C GLU A 106 -19.55 -4.63 10.82
N ASN A 107 -19.89 -5.80 10.26
CA ASN A 107 -20.92 -5.93 9.21
C ASN A 107 -20.78 -4.89 8.09
N ALA A 108 -19.55 -4.66 7.65
CA ALA A 108 -19.23 -3.63 6.67
C ALA A 108 -19.71 -4.00 5.25
N ILE A 109 -19.82 -5.30 4.97
CA ILE A 109 -20.30 -5.84 3.71
C ILE A 109 -21.29 -7.00 3.98
N THR A 110 -22.44 -6.99 3.32
CA THR A 110 -23.49 -8.00 3.51
C THR A 110 -23.15 -9.34 2.81
N LYS A 111 -23.82 -10.41 3.22
CA LYS A 111 -23.65 -11.73 2.60
C LYS A 111 -23.87 -11.72 1.08
N THR A 112 -24.87 -10.99 0.61
CA THR A 112 -25.16 -10.86 -0.84
C THR A 112 -24.03 -10.12 -1.56
N GLN A 113 -23.53 -9.03 -0.97
CA GLN A 113 -22.40 -8.28 -1.53
C GLN A 113 -21.12 -9.12 -1.52
N ILE A 114 -20.86 -9.88 -0.44
CA ILE A 114 -19.74 -10.82 -0.37
C ILE A 114 -19.83 -11.86 -1.50
N GLN A 115 -21.01 -12.46 -1.72
CA GLN A 115 -21.17 -13.49 -2.75
C GLN A 115 -20.85 -12.94 -4.13
N ALA A 116 -21.32 -11.73 -4.47
CA ALA A 116 -20.99 -11.09 -5.75
C ALA A 116 -19.48 -10.85 -5.94
N GLN A 117 -18.77 -10.50 -4.87
CA GLN A 117 -17.30 -10.35 -4.89
C GLN A 117 -16.59 -11.69 -5.08
N ILE A 118 -17.04 -12.73 -4.36
CA ILE A 118 -16.47 -14.09 -4.43
C ILE A 118 -16.66 -14.67 -5.83
N ASP A 119 -17.87 -14.63 -6.36
CA ASP A 119 -18.19 -15.21 -7.67
C ASP A 119 -17.28 -14.63 -8.76
N ARG A 120 -17.16 -13.30 -8.80
CA ARG A 120 -16.30 -12.63 -9.78
C ARG A 120 -14.82 -12.90 -9.54
N MET A 121 -14.38 -12.93 -8.27
CA MET A 121 -12.99 -13.21 -7.90
C MET A 121 -12.57 -14.62 -8.32
N LEU A 122 -13.39 -15.61 -8.06
CA LEU A 122 -13.08 -17.01 -8.40
C LEU A 122 -13.10 -17.23 -9.92
N ASP A 123 -14.05 -16.63 -10.64
CA ASP A 123 -14.09 -16.66 -12.11
C ASP A 123 -12.83 -16.01 -12.71
N GLN A 124 -12.44 -14.84 -12.23
CA GLN A 124 -11.21 -14.17 -12.66
C GLN A 124 -9.97 -15.02 -12.39
N ALA A 125 -9.87 -15.57 -11.18
CA ALA A 125 -8.71 -16.34 -10.76
C ALA A 125 -8.55 -17.62 -11.60
N GLU A 126 -9.65 -18.28 -11.95
CA GLU A 126 -9.66 -19.45 -12.84
C GLU A 126 -9.21 -19.06 -14.25
N ALA A 127 -9.73 -17.95 -14.78
CA ALA A 127 -9.35 -17.45 -16.10
C ALA A 127 -7.84 -17.08 -16.13
N GLU A 128 -7.31 -16.46 -15.08
CA GLU A 128 -5.88 -16.16 -14.95
C GLU A 128 -5.02 -17.43 -14.96
N ARG A 129 -5.45 -18.48 -14.26
CA ARG A 129 -4.76 -19.78 -14.28
C ARG A 129 -4.76 -20.39 -15.68
N LYS A 130 -5.90 -20.40 -16.35
CA LYS A 130 -6.03 -20.93 -17.72
C LYS A 130 -5.18 -20.15 -18.72
N ALA A 131 -5.09 -18.83 -18.54
CA ALA A 131 -4.25 -17.96 -19.38
C ALA A 131 -2.75 -18.01 -19.03
N GLY A 132 -2.36 -18.69 -17.94
CA GLY A 132 -0.96 -18.79 -17.51
C GLY A 132 -0.40 -17.50 -16.90
N VAL A 133 -1.27 -16.56 -16.48
CA VAL A 133 -0.85 -15.25 -15.91
C VAL A 133 -1.18 -15.13 -14.42
N ALA A 134 -1.59 -16.21 -13.77
CA ALA A 134 -1.95 -16.21 -12.35
C ALA A 134 -0.70 -16.00 -11.46
N HIS A 135 -0.80 -15.09 -10.51
CA HIS A 135 0.22 -14.90 -9.49
C HIS A 135 0.06 -15.94 -8.36
N MET A 136 0.75 -17.05 -8.49
CA MET A 136 0.68 -18.16 -7.56
C MET A 136 1.83 -18.13 -6.57
N SER A 137 1.55 -18.48 -5.32
CA SER A 137 2.56 -18.64 -4.26
C SER A 137 2.33 -19.92 -3.44
N HIS A 138 3.23 -20.24 -2.52
CA HIS A 138 3.12 -21.39 -1.63
C HIS A 138 2.88 -22.71 -2.38
N ARG A 139 3.57 -22.93 -3.49
CA ARG A 139 3.42 -24.12 -4.37
C ARG A 139 1.97 -24.28 -4.85
N GLY A 140 1.35 -23.19 -5.30
CA GLY A 140 -0.02 -23.16 -5.79
C GLY A 140 -1.12 -23.07 -4.73
N ARG A 141 -0.76 -22.91 -3.45
CA ARG A 141 -1.75 -22.85 -2.35
C ARG A 141 -2.25 -21.44 -2.02
N ALA A 142 -1.73 -20.43 -2.70
CA ALA A 142 -2.27 -19.09 -2.64
C ALA A 142 -2.19 -18.43 -4.02
N GLN A 143 -3.21 -17.67 -4.38
CA GLN A 143 -3.26 -16.84 -5.57
C GLN A 143 -3.61 -15.41 -5.19
N LEU A 144 -2.90 -14.46 -5.80
CA LEU A 144 -3.23 -13.04 -5.74
C LEU A 144 -3.66 -12.57 -7.13
N SER A 145 -4.88 -12.04 -7.23
CA SER A 145 -5.35 -11.37 -8.45
C SER A 145 -5.08 -9.88 -8.29
N PHE A 146 -3.96 -9.39 -8.82
CA PHE A 146 -3.59 -7.97 -8.78
C PHE A 146 -4.43 -7.13 -9.74
N ASN A 147 -4.42 -5.82 -9.52
CA ASN A 147 -5.10 -4.83 -10.37
C ASN A 147 -6.57 -5.17 -10.63
N MET A 148 -7.39 -5.13 -9.59
CA MET A 148 -8.81 -5.50 -9.67
C MET A 148 -9.67 -4.51 -10.46
N LEU A 149 -9.21 -3.26 -10.67
CA LEU A 149 -9.97 -2.22 -11.36
C LEU A 149 -10.49 -2.66 -12.75
N PRO A 150 -9.66 -3.16 -13.69
CA PRO A 150 -10.15 -3.59 -14.99
C PRO A 150 -10.88 -4.94 -14.95
N LYS A 151 -10.85 -5.67 -13.84
CA LYS A 151 -11.29 -7.08 -13.75
C LYS A 151 -12.76 -7.28 -13.42
N GLY A 152 -13.51 -6.20 -13.16
CA GLY A 152 -14.95 -6.30 -12.95
C GLY A 152 -15.58 -5.06 -12.34
N LYS A 153 -16.84 -4.80 -12.70
CA LYS A 153 -17.62 -3.68 -12.16
C LYS A 153 -17.74 -3.78 -10.63
N VAL A 154 -18.02 -4.98 -10.12
CA VAL A 154 -18.19 -5.25 -8.68
C VAL A 154 -16.95 -4.83 -7.87
N PHE A 155 -15.75 -5.02 -8.41
CA PHE A 155 -14.50 -4.57 -7.77
C PHE A 155 -14.33 -3.06 -7.84
N ARG A 156 -14.69 -2.43 -8.98
CA ARG A 156 -14.64 -0.97 -9.12
C ARG A 156 -15.55 -0.27 -8.12
N GLU A 157 -16.76 -0.79 -7.94
CA GLU A 157 -17.72 -0.25 -6.97
C GLU A 157 -17.23 -0.41 -5.53
N LEU A 158 -16.62 -1.55 -5.21
CA LEU A 158 -16.01 -1.76 -3.88
C LEU A 158 -14.81 -0.82 -3.64
N ILE A 159 -13.93 -0.66 -4.63
CA ILE A 159 -12.79 0.26 -4.56
C ILE A 159 -13.26 1.71 -4.43
N ALA A 160 -14.34 2.07 -5.12
CA ALA A 160 -14.94 3.39 -5.03
C ALA A 160 -15.74 3.61 -3.73
N LEU A 161 -15.84 2.60 -2.87
CA LEU A 161 -16.62 2.66 -1.64
C LEU A 161 -18.07 3.08 -1.92
N GLU A 162 -18.70 2.40 -2.90
CA GLU A 162 -20.11 2.61 -3.24
C GLU A 162 -21.01 1.77 -2.33
N ASP A 163 -22.15 2.32 -1.90
CA ASP A 163 -23.07 1.66 -0.97
C ASP A 163 -23.68 0.35 -1.51
N ASN A 164 -23.80 0.22 -2.84
CA ASN A 164 -24.25 -1.02 -3.47
C ASN A 164 -23.21 -2.16 -3.37
N ALA A 165 -21.92 -1.82 -3.25
CA ALA A 165 -20.84 -2.82 -3.12
C ALA A 165 -20.50 -3.14 -1.66
N ALA A 166 -20.69 -2.20 -0.74
CA ALA A 166 -20.44 -2.42 0.69
C ALA A 166 -21.43 -1.64 1.56
N HIS A 167 -22.12 -2.36 2.44
CA HIS A 167 -23.19 -1.82 3.30
C HIS A 167 -22.73 -0.61 4.17
N ARG A 168 -21.48 -0.58 4.56
CA ARG A 168 -20.91 0.53 5.37
C ARG A 168 -19.79 1.27 4.65
N ALA A 169 -19.90 1.37 3.33
CA ALA A 169 -18.92 2.07 2.51
C ALA A 169 -18.64 3.49 3.02
N ASN A 170 -19.69 4.24 3.34
CA ASN A 170 -19.59 5.60 3.88
C ASN A 170 -18.84 5.68 5.23
N LEU A 171 -18.99 4.70 6.12
CA LEU A 171 -18.25 4.66 7.37
C LEU A 171 -16.77 4.40 7.14
N VAL A 172 -16.45 3.47 6.25
CA VAL A 172 -15.07 3.15 5.86
C VAL A 172 -14.41 4.35 5.18
N GLU A 173 -15.12 5.04 4.28
CA GLU A 173 -14.63 6.24 3.60
C GLU A 173 -14.34 7.37 4.59
N ASN A 174 -15.26 7.63 5.53
CA ASN A 174 -15.08 8.63 6.58
C ASN A 174 -13.82 8.34 7.43
N LEU A 175 -13.59 7.09 7.79
CA LEU A 175 -12.37 6.70 8.51
C LEU A 175 -11.11 6.92 7.64
N LEU A 176 -11.15 6.57 6.35
CA LEU A 176 -10.03 6.82 5.43
C LEU A 176 -9.73 8.31 5.27
N GLU A 177 -10.76 9.16 5.18
CA GLU A 177 -10.58 10.62 5.13
C GLU A 177 -9.90 11.15 6.41
N LYS A 178 -10.27 10.64 7.58
CA LYS A 178 -9.63 11.00 8.85
C LYS A 178 -8.19 10.52 8.93
N ILE A 179 -7.90 9.33 8.44
CA ILE A 179 -6.58 8.69 8.48
C ILE A 179 -5.62 9.32 7.45
N LEU A 180 -6.07 9.46 6.21
CA LEU A 180 -5.23 9.85 5.06
C LEU A 180 -5.42 11.31 4.62
N GLY A 181 -6.48 11.97 5.09
CA GLY A 181 -6.89 13.27 4.61
C GLY A 181 -7.76 13.19 3.36
N LYS A 182 -8.50 14.26 3.08
CA LYS A 182 -9.32 14.39 1.86
C LYS A 182 -8.44 14.30 0.61
N GLY A 183 -8.97 13.71 -0.45
CA GLY A 183 -8.23 13.52 -1.69
C GLY A 183 -7.21 12.39 -1.64
N PHE A 184 -7.43 11.40 -0.78
CA PHE A 184 -6.65 10.16 -0.80
C PHE A 184 -6.84 9.40 -2.11
N TYR A 185 -5.83 8.60 -2.51
CA TYR A 185 -5.80 7.84 -3.76
C TYR A 185 -5.86 6.34 -3.51
N LEU A 186 -6.25 5.60 -4.55
CA LEU A 186 -6.03 4.17 -4.62
C LEU A 186 -4.53 3.89 -4.87
N GLY A 187 -3.87 3.20 -3.95
CA GLY A 187 -2.51 2.69 -4.14
C GLY A 187 -2.49 1.44 -5.01
N THR A 188 -3.18 0.39 -4.56
CA THR A 188 -3.39 -0.88 -5.28
C THR A 188 -4.62 -1.60 -4.76
N ALA A 189 -5.17 -2.53 -5.56
CA ALA A 189 -6.25 -3.41 -5.14
C ALA A 189 -6.03 -4.83 -5.67
N HIS A 190 -6.10 -5.82 -4.79
CA HIS A 190 -5.95 -7.22 -5.17
C HIS A 190 -6.87 -8.17 -4.39
N GLY A 191 -7.31 -9.21 -5.06
CA GLY A 191 -8.00 -10.35 -4.46
C GLY A 191 -7.00 -11.34 -3.88
N SER A 192 -7.32 -11.92 -2.74
CA SER A 192 -6.50 -12.91 -2.04
C SER A 192 -7.29 -14.21 -1.86
N ILE A 193 -6.79 -15.28 -2.44
CA ILE A 193 -7.35 -16.63 -2.38
C ILE A 193 -6.30 -17.52 -1.71
N VAL A 194 -6.61 -18.05 -0.53
CA VAL A 194 -5.65 -18.84 0.27
C VAL A 194 -6.24 -20.17 0.65
N HIS A 195 -5.64 -21.24 0.14
CA HIS A 195 -5.99 -22.62 0.46
C HIS A 195 -5.21 -23.14 1.67
N GLN A 196 -5.58 -24.31 2.19
CA GLN A 196 -4.86 -24.96 3.28
C GLN A 196 -3.36 -25.08 2.98
N GLY A 197 -2.53 -24.64 3.92
CA GLY A 197 -1.07 -24.64 3.84
C GLY A 197 -0.45 -23.39 3.16
N GLY A 198 -1.30 -22.52 2.55
CA GLY A 198 -0.86 -21.23 1.98
C GLY A 198 -0.95 -20.07 2.97
N GLY A 199 -0.69 -18.85 2.47
CA GLY A 199 -0.94 -17.57 3.13
C GLY A 199 0.22 -16.98 3.93
N ARG A 200 1.18 -17.77 4.36
CA ARG A 200 2.31 -17.27 5.16
C ARG A 200 3.15 -16.25 4.38
N GLN A 201 3.36 -15.09 4.96
CA GLN A 201 4.27 -14.05 4.45
C GLN A 201 5.35 -13.76 5.49
N GLU A 202 6.40 -13.07 5.08
CA GLU A 202 7.38 -12.48 5.99
C GLU A 202 6.77 -11.30 6.74
N LEU A 203 7.29 -10.99 7.91
CA LEU A 203 6.86 -9.83 8.70
C LEU A 203 7.32 -8.56 8.00
N HIS A 204 6.40 -7.62 7.78
CA HIS A 204 6.66 -6.40 7.01
C HIS A 204 5.75 -5.25 7.45
N GLN A 205 6.02 -4.08 6.89
CA GLN A 205 5.13 -2.93 6.88
C GLN A 205 4.74 -2.66 5.43
N ASP A 206 3.46 -2.40 5.14
CA ASP A 206 3.02 -2.04 3.78
C ASP A 206 3.64 -0.72 3.29
N GLN A 207 4.02 0.15 4.23
CA GLN A 207 4.75 1.40 3.97
C GLN A 207 6.28 1.20 3.86
N GLY A 208 6.77 -0.03 3.86
CA GLY A 208 8.20 -0.35 3.91
C GLY A 208 9.04 0.15 2.73
N PHE A 209 8.42 0.54 1.62
CA PHE A 209 9.10 1.19 0.49
C PHE A 209 9.33 2.69 0.68
N VAL A 210 8.78 3.29 1.74
CA VAL A 210 9.08 4.67 2.13
C VAL A 210 10.32 4.66 3.03
N PRO A 211 11.33 5.52 2.77
CA PRO A 211 12.51 5.58 3.60
C PRO A 211 12.20 5.86 5.07
N LEU A 212 12.94 5.21 5.97
CA LEU A 212 12.87 5.48 7.40
C LEU A 212 13.71 6.73 7.76
N PRO A 213 13.32 7.49 8.81
CA PRO A 213 12.14 7.29 9.66
C PRO A 213 10.85 7.68 8.94
N HIS A 214 9.79 6.90 9.15
CA HIS A 214 8.47 7.30 8.65
C HIS A 214 7.95 8.55 9.40
N PRO A 215 7.06 9.35 8.81
CA PRO A 215 6.42 10.46 9.52
C PRO A 215 5.55 9.95 10.67
N PRO A 216 5.17 10.82 11.64
CA PRO A 216 4.33 10.43 12.78
C PRO A 216 2.87 10.11 12.39
N TYR A 217 2.53 10.10 11.12
CA TYR A 217 1.21 9.78 10.56
C TYR A 217 1.33 8.75 9.42
N PRO A 218 0.29 7.95 9.14
CA PRO A 218 0.31 6.99 8.04
C PRO A 218 0.28 7.71 6.69
N LEU A 219 1.09 7.23 5.75
CA LEU A 219 1.07 7.64 4.35
C LEU A 219 0.15 6.73 3.53
N TYR A 220 -0.08 5.52 4.02
CA TYR A 220 -0.94 4.52 3.42
C TYR A 220 -1.81 3.86 4.50
N CYS A 221 -2.99 3.42 4.10
CA CYS A 221 -3.90 2.62 4.90
C CYS A 221 -4.35 1.42 4.06
N LEU A 222 -4.06 0.21 4.54
CA LEU A 222 -4.57 -1.00 3.93
C LEU A 222 -5.93 -1.32 4.52
N ILE A 223 -6.93 -1.58 3.67
CA ILE A 223 -8.19 -2.16 4.10
C ILE A 223 -8.33 -3.59 3.61
N ILE A 224 -8.90 -4.45 4.45
CA ILE A 224 -9.16 -5.85 4.15
C ILE A 224 -10.65 -6.11 4.28
N TRP A 225 -11.31 -6.44 3.18
CA TRP A 225 -12.68 -6.90 3.17
C TRP A 225 -12.68 -8.41 3.39
N CYS A 226 -13.12 -8.86 4.57
CA CYS A 226 -13.14 -10.27 4.95
C CYS A 226 -14.37 -10.96 4.35
N TYR A 227 -14.19 -11.75 3.30
CA TYR A 227 -15.29 -12.51 2.67
C TYR A 227 -15.54 -13.83 3.38
N THR A 228 -14.55 -14.36 4.07
CA THR A 228 -14.64 -15.52 4.97
C THR A 228 -14.11 -15.12 6.35
N ASP A 229 -14.35 -15.94 7.35
CA ASP A 229 -13.81 -15.70 8.69
C ASP A 229 -12.29 -15.66 8.69
N PHE A 230 -11.74 -14.82 9.56
CA PHE A 230 -10.34 -14.75 9.90
C PHE A 230 -10.15 -15.25 11.33
N SER A 231 -9.26 -16.20 11.50
CA SER A 231 -8.78 -16.72 12.79
C SER A 231 -7.36 -17.26 12.62
N LEU A 232 -6.79 -17.78 13.66
CA LEU A 232 -5.47 -18.43 13.59
C LEU A 232 -5.49 -19.60 12.59
N GLU A 233 -6.52 -20.45 12.64
CA GLU A 233 -6.66 -21.63 11.77
C GLU A 233 -7.02 -21.25 10.34
N GLU A 234 -7.85 -20.22 10.19
CA GLU A 234 -8.26 -19.69 8.88
C GLU A 234 -7.13 -18.90 8.20
N GLY A 235 -6.00 -18.71 8.87
CA GLY A 235 -4.86 -17.98 8.37
C GLY A 235 -5.10 -16.45 8.37
N GLY A 236 -5.78 -15.94 9.38
CA GLY A 236 -5.95 -14.51 9.61
C GLY A 236 -4.61 -13.78 9.57
N THR A 237 -4.61 -12.52 9.16
CA THR A 237 -3.39 -11.70 9.16
C THR A 237 -2.77 -11.68 10.54
N TYR A 238 -1.47 -11.94 10.63
CA TYR A 238 -0.74 -11.80 11.88
C TYR A 238 -0.34 -10.34 12.06
N VAL A 239 -0.59 -9.78 13.22
CA VAL A 239 -0.29 -8.38 13.57
C VAL A 239 0.55 -8.30 14.84
N VAL A 240 1.34 -7.23 14.96
CA VAL A 240 2.00 -6.83 16.21
C VAL A 240 1.30 -5.55 16.69
N PRO A 241 0.27 -5.66 17.55
CA PRO A 241 -0.54 -4.52 17.96
C PRO A 241 0.31 -3.38 18.54
N GLY A 242 0.05 -2.14 18.13
CA GLY A 242 0.77 -0.95 18.61
C GLY A 242 2.21 -0.82 18.10
N SER A 243 2.64 -1.62 17.10
CA SER A 243 4.01 -1.53 16.56
C SER A 243 4.24 -0.35 15.62
N HIS A 244 3.20 0.37 15.23
CA HIS A 244 3.26 1.48 14.29
C HIS A 244 3.80 2.77 14.92
N ILE A 245 3.58 2.98 16.22
CA ILE A 245 4.02 4.16 16.96
C ILE A 245 4.65 3.77 18.32
N ASP A 246 5.54 4.61 18.83
CA ASP A 246 6.07 4.54 20.21
C ASP A 246 5.23 5.39 21.18
N ALA A 247 5.65 5.46 22.43
CA ALA A 247 4.95 6.22 23.46
C ALA A 247 4.86 7.74 23.17
N ASP A 248 5.77 8.25 22.34
CA ASP A 248 5.83 9.66 21.95
C ASP A 248 5.04 9.93 20.64
N GLY A 249 4.35 8.91 20.09
CA GLY A 249 3.59 8.98 18.85
C GLY A 249 4.44 8.94 17.57
N ASN A 250 5.76 8.71 17.68
CA ASN A 250 6.62 8.56 16.53
C ASN A 250 6.60 7.12 15.99
N ASN A 251 7.03 6.92 14.75
CA ASN A 251 7.19 5.57 14.23
C ASN A 251 8.16 4.75 15.10
N LYS A 252 7.67 3.63 15.58
CA LYS A 252 8.43 2.70 16.42
C LYS A 252 9.53 1.98 15.64
N VAL A 253 9.32 1.73 14.37
CA VAL A 253 10.31 1.13 13.47
C VAL A 253 11.33 2.19 13.07
N ARG A 254 12.60 1.87 13.33
CA ARG A 254 13.75 2.76 13.06
C ARG A 254 14.81 2.00 12.26
N PRO A 255 15.68 2.70 11.51
CA PRO A 255 16.79 2.05 10.81
C PRO A 255 17.63 1.18 11.76
N GLY A 256 17.92 -0.05 11.33
CA GLY A 256 18.75 -1.00 12.11
C GLY A 256 18.00 -1.77 13.21
N VAL A 257 16.71 -1.53 13.41
CA VAL A 257 15.89 -2.33 14.33
C VAL A 257 15.37 -3.58 13.59
N ALA A 258 15.68 -4.75 14.10
CA ALA A 258 15.15 -6.01 13.55
C ALA A 258 13.67 -6.17 13.90
N PHE A 259 12.82 -6.44 12.90
CA PHE A 259 11.37 -6.65 13.08
C PHE A 259 11.06 -7.80 14.02
N GLU A 260 11.92 -8.83 14.02
CA GLU A 260 11.83 -10.00 14.90
C GLU A 260 11.83 -9.62 16.38
N LYS A 261 12.72 -8.70 16.76
CA LYS A 261 12.78 -8.22 18.15
C LYS A 261 11.54 -7.46 18.57
N MET A 262 10.93 -6.75 17.61
CA MET A 262 9.69 -6.03 17.87
C MET A 262 8.48 -6.95 17.97
N ALA A 263 8.52 -8.09 17.27
CA ALA A 263 7.45 -9.07 17.23
C ALA A 263 7.58 -10.16 18.32
N GLU A 264 8.69 -10.18 19.06
CA GLU A 264 8.93 -11.21 20.07
C GLU A 264 7.82 -11.23 21.12
N ASN A 265 7.09 -12.36 21.19
CA ASN A 265 5.92 -12.58 22.07
C ASN A 265 4.70 -11.65 21.86
N GLN A 266 4.62 -10.90 20.75
CA GLN A 266 3.52 -9.97 20.47
C GLN A 266 2.79 -10.26 19.15
N LEU A 267 3.19 -11.29 18.41
CA LEU A 267 2.56 -11.62 17.14
C LEU A 267 1.25 -12.37 17.38
N LEU A 268 0.13 -11.79 16.95
CA LEU A 268 -1.21 -12.32 17.14
C LEU A 268 -1.94 -12.50 15.81
N ALA A 269 -2.70 -13.59 15.67
CA ALA A 269 -3.59 -13.78 14.54
C ALA A 269 -4.84 -12.90 14.70
N LEU A 270 -5.09 -12.03 13.74
CA LEU A 270 -6.28 -11.19 13.70
C LEU A 270 -7.52 -12.06 13.54
N THR A 271 -8.50 -11.86 14.44
CA THR A 271 -9.79 -12.52 14.41
C THR A 271 -10.86 -11.54 13.95
N ALA A 272 -11.56 -11.90 12.88
CA ALA A 272 -12.64 -11.10 12.32
C ALA A 272 -13.66 -12.03 11.62
N PRO A 273 -14.95 -11.91 11.92
CA PRO A 273 -15.97 -12.65 11.18
C PRO A 273 -16.10 -12.15 9.75
N ALA A 274 -16.58 -13.02 8.86
CA ALA A 274 -16.95 -12.63 7.50
C ALA A 274 -17.90 -11.42 7.50
N GLY A 275 -17.68 -10.49 6.59
CA GLY A 275 -18.41 -9.22 6.54
C GLY A 275 -17.71 -8.06 7.26
N THR A 276 -16.63 -8.31 7.98
CA THR A 276 -15.82 -7.26 8.60
C THR A 276 -14.93 -6.56 7.56
N CYS A 277 -14.76 -5.24 7.70
CA CYS A 277 -13.70 -4.49 7.04
C CYS A 277 -12.65 -4.11 8.07
N VAL A 278 -11.41 -4.55 7.88
CA VAL A 278 -10.27 -4.21 8.74
C VAL A 278 -9.50 -3.07 8.10
N LEU A 279 -9.29 -1.98 8.83
CA LEU A 279 -8.41 -0.89 8.44
C LEU A 279 -7.10 -1.02 9.22
N THR A 280 -5.96 -0.94 8.53
CA THR A 280 -4.64 -1.04 9.15
C THR A 280 -3.76 0.15 8.76
N ASP A 281 -3.08 0.72 9.74
CA ASP A 281 -1.98 1.65 9.51
C ASP A 281 -0.84 0.91 8.80
N SER A 282 -0.42 1.39 7.65
CA SER A 282 0.60 0.69 6.85
C SER A 282 2.01 0.71 7.48
N ARG A 283 2.17 1.34 8.64
CA ARG A 283 3.36 1.25 9.51
C ARG A 283 3.26 0.09 10.51
N LEU A 284 2.09 -0.52 10.67
CA LEU A 284 1.89 -1.67 11.57
C LEU A 284 2.69 -2.87 11.05
N LEU A 285 3.48 -3.50 11.93
CA LEU A 285 4.15 -4.76 11.61
C LEU A 285 3.12 -5.87 11.51
N HIS A 286 3.09 -6.53 10.37
CA HIS A 286 2.14 -7.60 10.11
C HIS A 286 2.68 -8.62 9.10
N SER A 287 1.98 -9.74 8.97
CA SER A 287 2.26 -10.72 7.91
C SER A 287 1.01 -11.52 7.55
N GLY A 288 0.99 -12.14 6.38
CA GLY A 288 -0.02 -13.12 6.06
C GLY A 288 0.04 -14.32 7.01
N GLY A 289 -1.10 -14.75 7.54
CA GLY A 289 -1.21 -15.93 8.38
C GLY A 289 -1.25 -17.22 7.56
N LYS A 290 -0.68 -18.29 8.09
CA LYS A 290 -0.75 -19.62 7.47
C LYS A 290 -2.13 -20.24 7.73
N ARG A 291 -2.85 -20.56 6.66
CA ARG A 291 -4.09 -21.31 6.78
C ARG A 291 -3.82 -22.76 7.11
N THR A 292 -4.40 -23.26 8.20
CA THR A 292 -4.35 -24.68 8.59
C THR A 292 -5.70 -25.37 8.42
N ALA A 293 -6.80 -24.61 8.46
CA ALA A 293 -8.14 -25.12 8.23
C ALA A 293 -8.34 -25.61 6.78
N MET A 294 -9.29 -26.52 6.61
CA MET A 294 -9.76 -26.97 5.29
C MET A 294 -10.45 -25.83 4.55
N GLY A 295 -10.54 -25.93 3.22
CA GLY A 295 -11.22 -24.95 2.38
C GLY A 295 -10.36 -23.76 2.02
N THR A 296 -10.98 -22.57 1.84
CA THR A 296 -10.34 -21.40 1.26
C THR A 296 -10.69 -20.13 2.05
N ARG A 297 -9.71 -19.30 2.36
CA ARG A 297 -9.91 -17.94 2.86
C ARG A 297 -9.91 -16.97 1.68
N LEU A 298 -10.92 -16.10 1.64
CA LEU A 298 -11.13 -15.14 0.57
C LEU A 298 -11.21 -13.72 1.16
N ALA A 299 -10.53 -12.79 0.52
CA ALA A 299 -10.57 -11.39 0.90
C ALA A 299 -10.18 -10.49 -0.28
N SER A 300 -10.65 -9.25 -0.29
CA SER A 300 -10.02 -8.17 -1.06
C SER A 300 -9.16 -7.30 -0.16
N ARG A 301 -7.99 -6.94 -0.65
CA ARG A 301 -7.05 -6.03 -0.02
C ARG A 301 -6.92 -4.80 -0.88
N ILE A 302 -7.23 -3.65 -0.33
CA ILE A 302 -7.19 -2.37 -1.04
C ILE A 302 -6.33 -1.41 -0.23
N LEU A 303 -5.25 -0.96 -0.83
CA LEU A 303 -4.35 0.02 -0.23
C LEU A 303 -4.72 1.40 -0.74
N TYR A 304 -5.03 2.31 0.18
CA TYR A 304 -5.19 3.72 -0.13
C TYR A 304 -3.99 4.50 0.37
N SER A 305 -3.69 5.61 -0.30
CA SER A 305 -2.56 6.48 0.01
C SER A 305 -3.00 7.94 0.15
N ARG A 306 -2.23 8.73 0.91
CA ARG A 306 -2.36 10.19 0.85
C ARG A 306 -2.15 10.68 -0.58
N GLY A 307 -2.85 11.73 -0.97
CA GLY A 307 -2.84 12.24 -2.35
C GLY A 307 -1.46 12.72 -2.86
N MET A 308 -0.50 12.91 -1.97
CA MET A 308 0.89 13.25 -2.34
C MET A 308 1.76 12.03 -2.66
N MET A 309 1.27 10.81 -2.44
CA MET A 309 2.05 9.59 -2.63
C MET A 309 1.84 9.02 -4.02
N ARG A 310 2.88 8.41 -4.59
CA ARG A 310 2.73 7.66 -5.84
C ARG A 310 1.96 6.36 -5.58
N GLN A 311 1.03 6.04 -6.46
CA GLN A 311 0.30 4.78 -6.45
C GLN A 311 1.24 3.60 -6.71
N GLN A 312 1.03 2.47 -6.02
CA GLN A 312 1.78 1.24 -6.27
C GLN A 312 1.42 0.62 -7.63
N GLU A 313 0.14 0.62 -7.99
CA GLU A 313 -0.34 0.20 -9.30
C GLU A 313 -0.39 1.42 -10.23
N ASN A 314 0.16 1.32 -11.43
CA ASN A 314 0.07 2.40 -12.40
C ASN A 314 -1.29 2.36 -13.11
N GLN A 315 -2.28 3.04 -12.52
CA GLN A 315 -3.67 3.06 -12.99
C GLN A 315 -3.80 3.64 -14.41
N TYR A 316 -2.94 4.58 -14.78
CA TYR A 316 -2.95 5.21 -16.11
C TYR A 316 -2.59 4.24 -17.23
N LEU A 317 -1.75 3.23 -16.95
CA LEU A 317 -1.34 2.22 -17.92
C LEU A 317 -2.15 0.94 -17.82
N SER A 318 -2.62 0.60 -16.63
CA SER A 318 -3.21 -0.71 -16.34
C SER A 318 -4.73 -0.76 -16.52
N VAL A 319 -5.40 0.40 -16.59
CA VAL A 319 -6.84 0.48 -16.77
C VAL A 319 -7.17 0.94 -18.19
N PRO A 320 -7.91 0.13 -18.98
CA PRO A 320 -8.33 0.53 -20.32
C PRO A 320 -9.12 1.83 -20.34
N ARG A 321 -8.94 2.63 -21.39
CA ARG A 321 -9.58 3.95 -21.56
C ARG A 321 -11.11 3.86 -21.49
N GLU A 322 -11.69 2.84 -22.10
CA GLU A 322 -13.14 2.61 -22.09
C GLU A 322 -13.70 2.45 -20.67
N ILE A 323 -12.90 1.88 -19.76
CA ILE A 323 -13.28 1.79 -18.34
C ILE A 323 -13.17 3.16 -17.68
N VAL A 324 -12.07 3.88 -17.91
CA VAL A 324 -11.84 5.21 -17.32
C VAL A 324 -12.97 6.16 -17.72
N GLU A 325 -13.38 6.17 -18.97
CA GLU A 325 -14.45 7.03 -19.49
C GLU A 325 -15.81 6.77 -18.83
N ASN A 326 -16.07 5.51 -18.46
CA ASN A 326 -17.38 5.04 -17.97
C ASN A 326 -17.47 4.81 -16.46
N VAL A 327 -16.48 5.19 -15.67
CA VAL A 327 -16.55 5.10 -14.21
C VAL A 327 -16.96 6.44 -13.57
N SER A 328 -17.41 6.36 -12.30
CA SER A 328 -17.84 7.55 -11.56
C SER A 328 -16.69 8.56 -11.38
N PRO A 329 -17.00 9.86 -11.28
CA PRO A 329 -16.01 10.87 -10.93
C PRO A 329 -15.23 10.55 -9.66
N LYS A 330 -15.90 9.97 -8.65
CA LYS A 330 -15.28 9.49 -7.42
C LYS A 330 -14.18 8.47 -7.69
N LEU A 331 -14.46 7.45 -8.52
CA LEU A 331 -13.45 6.46 -8.86
C LEU A 331 -12.31 7.05 -9.70
N LYS A 332 -12.61 7.99 -10.59
CA LYS A 332 -11.58 8.72 -11.33
C LYS A 332 -10.63 9.48 -10.39
N ARG A 333 -11.17 10.15 -9.35
CA ARG A 333 -10.34 10.80 -8.32
C ARG A 333 -9.43 9.78 -7.61
N LEU A 334 -10.00 8.66 -7.16
CA LEU A 334 -9.22 7.59 -6.51
C LEU A 334 -8.15 7.00 -7.41
N MET A 335 -8.37 6.96 -8.73
CA MET A 335 -7.37 6.53 -9.71
C MET A 335 -6.28 7.58 -9.95
N GLY A 336 -6.37 8.76 -9.36
CA GLY A 336 -5.39 9.84 -9.51
C GLY A 336 -5.64 10.76 -10.70
N PHE A 337 -6.84 10.74 -11.27
CA PHE A 337 -7.24 11.65 -12.35
C PHE A 337 -7.76 13.00 -11.82
N SER A 338 -7.36 13.41 -10.65
CA SER A 338 -7.58 14.74 -10.09
C SER A 338 -6.28 15.31 -9.58
N SER A 339 -6.18 16.62 -9.52
CA SER A 339 -5.06 17.26 -8.86
C SER A 339 -5.19 17.13 -7.34
N TYR A 340 -4.05 16.96 -6.69
CA TYR A 340 -3.91 17.05 -5.24
C TYR A 340 -3.00 18.24 -4.92
N TYR A 341 -3.59 19.35 -4.53
CA TYR A 341 -2.93 20.66 -4.39
C TYR A 341 -2.19 21.05 -5.68
N GLY A 342 -0.88 21.14 -5.69
CA GLY A 342 -0.08 21.40 -6.89
C GLY A 342 0.44 20.17 -7.61
N LEU A 343 -0.02 18.97 -7.23
CA LEU A 343 0.41 17.71 -7.84
C LEU A 343 -0.64 17.17 -8.81
N GLY A 344 -0.23 16.58 -9.92
CA GLY A 344 -1.14 16.02 -10.93
C GLY A 344 -1.86 17.09 -11.75
N MET A 345 -1.30 18.28 -11.87
CA MET A 345 -1.81 19.35 -12.73
C MET A 345 -1.68 18.98 -14.21
N VAL A 346 -2.55 19.53 -15.03
CA VAL A 346 -2.47 19.41 -16.49
C VAL A 346 -2.32 20.81 -17.06
N ASP A 347 -1.25 21.04 -17.81
CA ASP A 347 -0.91 22.33 -18.41
C ASP A 347 -0.96 23.51 -17.42
N GLY A 348 -0.38 23.28 -16.21
CA GLY A 348 -0.37 24.28 -15.14
C GLY A 348 -1.69 24.47 -14.41
N ASN A 349 -2.71 23.67 -14.70
CA ASN A 349 -4.05 23.80 -14.15
C ASN A 349 -4.40 22.63 -13.23
N SER A 350 -5.02 22.94 -12.10
CA SER A 350 -5.66 21.92 -11.26
C SER A 350 -6.85 21.32 -12.00
N ILE A 351 -7.01 20.01 -11.93
CA ILE A 351 -8.08 19.28 -12.60
C ILE A 351 -8.94 18.49 -11.62
N ASP A 352 -10.22 18.38 -11.95
CA ASP A 352 -11.15 17.49 -11.27
C ASP A 352 -12.12 16.87 -12.30
N PRO A 353 -12.46 15.56 -12.20
CA PRO A 353 -13.36 14.87 -13.12
C PRO A 353 -14.74 15.48 -13.31
N ASP A 354 -15.22 16.31 -12.37
CA ASP A 354 -16.52 16.99 -12.43
C ASP A 354 -16.45 18.38 -13.06
N GLN A 355 -15.29 18.80 -13.53
CA GLN A 355 -15.06 20.18 -13.99
C GLN A 355 -14.92 20.30 -15.51
N PRO A 356 -15.03 21.55 -16.11
CA PRO A 356 -14.98 21.75 -17.56
C PRO A 356 -13.67 21.24 -18.19
N LYS A 357 -13.76 20.92 -19.47
CA LYS A 357 -12.65 20.44 -20.30
C LYS A 357 -11.45 21.38 -20.28
N ILE A 358 -10.26 20.80 -20.27
CA ILE A 358 -9.00 21.50 -20.50
C ILE A 358 -8.56 21.21 -21.93
N HIS A 359 -8.04 22.24 -22.56
CA HIS A 359 -7.44 22.13 -23.88
C HIS A 359 -5.93 22.17 -23.72
N VAL A 360 -5.26 21.14 -24.17
CA VAL A 360 -3.80 21.00 -24.13
C VAL A 360 -3.30 20.52 -25.47
N GLY A 361 -2.13 20.96 -25.86
CA GLY A 361 -1.49 20.51 -27.09
C GLY A 361 -0.57 21.54 -27.69
N GLU A 362 0.04 21.17 -28.80
CA GLU A 362 0.86 22.06 -29.60
C GLU A 362 -0.06 23.05 -30.35
N LEU A 363 0.09 24.33 -30.09
CA LEU A 363 -0.67 25.40 -30.74
C LEU A 363 0.27 26.23 -31.57
N SER A 364 -0.24 26.75 -32.75
CA SER A 364 0.43 27.78 -33.54
C SER A 364 -0.54 28.88 -33.91
N MET A 365 -0.04 30.06 -34.22
CA MET A 365 -0.88 31.18 -34.67
C MET A 365 -1.62 30.89 -35.98
N ASP A 366 -1.07 29.99 -36.80
CA ASP A 366 -1.67 29.58 -38.09
C ASP A 366 -2.75 28.51 -37.91
N ARG A 367 -2.71 27.74 -36.79
CA ARG A 367 -3.62 26.63 -36.52
C ARG A 367 -3.95 26.52 -35.02
N PRO A 368 -4.63 27.49 -34.44
CA PRO A 368 -4.87 27.53 -33.01
C PRO A 368 -5.88 26.47 -32.50
N GLU A 369 -6.63 25.83 -33.40
CA GLU A 369 -7.73 24.92 -33.05
C GLU A 369 -7.44 23.44 -33.42
N GLU A 370 -6.50 23.16 -34.31
CA GLU A 370 -6.25 21.80 -34.85
C GLU A 370 -5.63 20.83 -33.84
N PHE A 371 -5.00 21.33 -32.78
CA PHE A 371 -4.25 20.53 -31.81
C PHE A 371 -4.82 20.52 -30.40
N LEU A 372 -6.02 21.07 -30.24
CA LEU A 372 -6.72 21.03 -28.96
C LEU A 372 -7.18 19.60 -28.68
N GLN A 373 -6.54 18.94 -27.73
CA GLN A 373 -7.02 17.67 -27.22
C GLN A 373 -8.13 17.91 -26.20
N ASP A 374 -9.31 17.39 -26.49
CA ASP A 374 -10.42 17.37 -25.57
C ASP A 374 -10.14 16.34 -24.48
N PHE A 375 -9.71 16.78 -23.30
CA PHE A 375 -9.84 16.01 -22.09
C PHE A 375 -11.22 16.28 -21.49
N ASP A 376 -12.01 15.25 -21.24
CA ASP A 376 -13.31 15.35 -20.57
C ASP A 376 -13.20 15.75 -19.07
N TRP A 377 -12.22 16.57 -18.75
CA TRP A 377 -11.92 17.05 -17.42
C TRP A 377 -12.25 18.51 -17.30
N LYS A 378 -12.93 18.86 -16.23
CA LYS A 378 -13.26 20.24 -15.93
C LYS A 378 -12.10 20.93 -15.20
N TYR A 379 -11.95 22.19 -15.45
CA TYR A 379 -10.90 23.07 -15.00
C TYR A 379 -11.34 23.95 -13.82
N THR A 380 -10.55 24.05 -12.75
CA THR A 380 -10.71 25.12 -11.75
C THR A 380 -9.47 25.98 -11.68
N ARG A 381 -9.65 27.26 -11.90
CA ARG A 381 -8.70 28.32 -11.56
C ARG A 381 -8.75 28.72 -10.08
N ASP A 382 -9.44 27.97 -9.21
CA ASP A 382 -9.69 28.43 -7.87
C ASP A 382 -8.48 28.22 -6.95
N ALA A 383 -7.79 29.35 -6.69
CA ALA A 383 -6.88 29.48 -5.54
C ALA A 383 -7.55 29.12 -4.19
N LYS A 384 -8.86 28.94 -4.18
CA LYS A 384 -9.66 28.52 -3.04
C LYS A 384 -9.33 27.10 -2.56
N MET A 385 -8.92 26.19 -3.45
CA MET A 385 -8.44 24.86 -3.06
C MET A 385 -7.16 24.90 -2.21
N LEU A 386 -6.28 25.89 -2.43
CA LEU A 386 -5.07 26.05 -1.60
C LEU A 386 -5.37 26.65 -0.22
N SER A 387 -6.47 27.43 -0.08
CA SER A 387 -6.90 28.02 1.18
C SER A 387 -7.80 27.09 2.01
N GLU A 388 -8.41 26.08 1.39
CA GLU A 388 -9.19 25.01 2.06
C GLU A 388 -8.34 23.82 2.46
N LEU A 389 -7.01 23.91 2.31
CA LEU A 389 -6.07 23.02 2.95
C LEU A 389 -6.28 23.10 4.45
N ASP A 390 -6.92 22.10 4.98
CA ASP A 390 -6.95 21.89 6.40
C ASP A 390 -5.57 21.39 6.86
N TRP A 391 -4.63 22.36 6.94
CA TRP A 391 -3.30 22.12 7.49
C TRP A 391 -3.38 21.67 8.95
N GLU A 392 -4.49 21.94 9.63
CA GLU A 392 -4.76 21.49 10.99
C GLU A 392 -4.98 19.99 11.02
N SER A 393 -5.63 19.39 10.00
CA SER A 393 -5.78 17.93 9.91
C SER A 393 -4.44 17.18 9.73
N PHE A 394 -3.41 17.86 9.25
CA PHE A 394 -2.04 17.33 9.25
C PHE A 394 -1.37 17.43 10.64
N ALA A 395 -1.81 18.37 11.47
CA ALA A 395 -1.25 18.61 12.80
C ALA A 395 -2.02 17.87 13.92
N GLU A 396 -3.31 17.64 13.74
CA GLU A 396 -4.21 17.03 14.74
C GLU A 396 -4.06 15.52 14.89
N TYR A 397 -3.28 14.85 14.06
CA TYR A 397 -2.87 13.46 14.31
C TYR A 397 -1.88 13.31 15.49
N LYS A 398 -1.60 14.39 16.19
CA LYS A 398 -1.02 14.34 17.54
C LYS A 398 -2.15 13.99 18.49
N GLY A 399 -2.32 12.69 18.73
CA GLY A 399 -3.25 12.21 19.73
C GLY A 399 -3.17 13.09 20.97
N ASP A 400 -4.33 13.52 21.45
CA ASP A 400 -4.44 14.22 22.72
C ASP A 400 -3.64 13.47 23.78
N LYS A 401 -2.76 14.20 24.46
CA LYS A 401 -1.92 13.69 25.54
C LYS A 401 -2.74 13.20 26.72
#